data_60c769c75403dee257449989a5ac3e57
#
_entry.id   60c769c75403dee257449989a5ac3e57
#
_cell.length_a   1.000
_cell.length_b   1.000
_cell.length_c   1.000
_cell.angle_alpha   90.00
_cell.angle_beta   90.00
_cell.angle_gamma   90.00
#
_symmetry.space_group_name_H-M   'P 1'
#
loop_
_entity.id
_entity.type
_entity.pdbx_description
1 polymer ?
#
loop_
_entity_poly.entity_id
_entity_poly.type
_entity_poly.pdbx_seq_one_letter_code
_entity_poly.pdbx_strand_id
1 'polypeptide(L)'
;MPPGTGSQGAASLIAPANRGPLRTPSGPQPATAGADFSAVTRAHRRLYWTVSPAILHPAVAAHATLGGQLLDATAGRTRQTLAAALAESWLLAGRIEFFDLREPDRAGDTWVRALQAAGEADDALLGSAILAHMAFIPGWVGQRPAATERMVAARTYSRRGQAGGHFAAWLDAVEAECATRCGDTRAALDLIAHGETVIEDTGSQPAPEWMDWFSPIRLAAFKGNVQLSAGHLPQARETLLHVLDELPGDADKQRTVILGDLGAVEAAAGRPQEAAHYALRALELLETHWYATGLERVREVRRALGPWEHEQYVRDLDDRLYGWGAVVSALGC
;
A
#
# COMPACT_ATOMS: atom_id res chain seq x y z
N MET A 1 61.53 42.94 31.61
CA MET A 1 62.30 42.09 30.67
C MET A 1 61.39 40.92 30.26
N PRO A 2 61.42 40.42 29.10
CA PRO A 2 60.47 40.60 28.02
C PRO A 2 59.75 39.27 27.71
N PRO A 3 59.06 39.23 26.56
CA PRO A 3 57.69 38.87 26.46
C PRO A 3 57.51 37.47 25.85
N GLY A 4 56.43 36.81 26.19
CA GLY A 4 55.99 35.53 25.58
C GLY A 4 55.22 35.77 24.29
N THR A 5 55.73 35.22 23.23
CA THR A 5 55.17 35.22 21.89
C THR A 5 53.95 34.32 21.84
N GLY A 6 52.77 34.91 21.56
CA GLY A 6 51.54 34.20 21.27
C GLY A 6 51.60 33.64 19.87
N SER A 7 51.37 32.35 19.76
CA SER A 7 51.05 31.67 18.49
C SER A 7 49.59 31.91 18.14
N GLN A 8 49.32 32.71 17.14
CA GLN A 8 48.00 32.83 16.51
C GLN A 8 47.78 31.61 15.59
N GLY A 9 46.91 30.71 16.02
CA GLY A 9 46.37 29.67 15.17
C GLY A 9 45.43 30.28 14.12
N ALA A 10 45.83 30.21 12.86
CA ALA A 10 44.98 30.60 11.74
C ALA A 10 43.83 29.61 11.61
N ALA A 11 42.66 30.03 12.06
CA ALA A 11 41.40 29.35 11.72
C ALA A 11 41.13 29.58 10.24
N SER A 12 41.33 28.54 9.42
CA SER A 12 40.90 28.51 8.01
C SER A 12 39.38 28.54 7.94
N LEU A 13 38.83 29.70 7.63
CA LEU A 13 37.44 29.87 7.26
C LEU A 13 37.23 29.27 5.87
N ILE A 14 36.82 28.00 5.82
CA ILE A 14 36.23 27.41 4.60
C ILE A 14 34.87 28.07 4.44
N ALA A 15 34.80 29.08 3.59
CA ALA A 15 33.52 29.65 3.17
C ALA A 15 32.66 28.53 2.55
N PRO A 16 31.35 28.43 2.87
CA PRO A 16 30.46 27.48 2.19
C PRO A 16 30.44 27.86 0.72
N ALA A 17 30.91 26.95 -0.13
CA ALA A 17 30.81 27.09 -1.56
C ALA A 17 29.29 27.25 -1.87
N ASN A 18 28.92 28.40 -2.37
CA ASN A 18 27.61 28.73 -2.87
C ASN A 18 27.36 27.80 -4.08
N ARG A 19 26.86 26.58 -3.81
CA ARG A 19 26.43 25.68 -4.87
C ARG A 19 25.14 26.26 -5.40
N GLY A 20 25.25 27.06 -6.46
CA GLY A 20 24.11 27.41 -7.30
C GLY A 20 23.36 26.12 -7.68
N PRO A 21 22.06 26.22 -8.03
CA PRO A 21 21.30 25.03 -8.40
C PRO A 21 22.08 24.26 -9.46
N LEU A 22 22.31 22.95 -9.19
CA LEU A 22 22.92 22.05 -10.16
C LEU A 22 22.12 22.17 -11.45
N ARG A 23 22.73 22.76 -12.49
CA ARG A 23 22.07 22.84 -13.81
C ARG A 23 21.85 21.39 -14.25
N THR A 24 20.59 21.01 -14.40
CA THR A 24 20.21 19.74 -15.03
C THR A 24 20.94 19.66 -16.37
N PRO A 25 21.54 18.52 -16.73
CA PRO A 25 22.14 18.35 -18.03
C PRO A 25 21.08 18.57 -19.10
N SER A 26 21.22 19.61 -19.91
CA SER A 26 20.25 19.96 -20.96
C SER A 26 20.49 19.17 -22.27
N GLY A 27 21.13 18.00 -22.17
CA GLY A 27 21.35 17.11 -23.30
C GLY A 27 20.25 16.06 -23.44
N PRO A 28 19.96 15.56 -24.66
CA PRO A 28 18.98 14.49 -24.86
C PRO A 28 19.43 13.25 -24.09
N GLN A 29 18.48 12.63 -23.37
CA GLN A 29 18.74 11.40 -22.65
C GLN A 29 18.92 10.22 -23.63
N PRO A 30 19.71 9.17 -23.28
CA PRO A 30 19.87 8.00 -24.13
C PRO A 30 18.52 7.29 -24.32
N ALA A 31 18.35 6.62 -25.46
CA ALA A 31 17.12 5.88 -25.79
C ALA A 31 16.79 4.79 -24.77
N THR A 32 17.78 4.30 -24.02
CA THR A 32 17.63 3.28 -22.94
C THR A 32 17.07 3.85 -21.65
N ALA A 33 17.10 5.17 -21.44
CA ALA A 33 16.77 5.78 -20.14
C ALA A 33 15.39 5.35 -19.60
N GLY A 34 14.37 5.22 -20.47
CA GLY A 34 13.06 4.71 -20.07
C GLY A 34 13.09 3.27 -19.57
N ALA A 35 13.81 2.39 -20.27
CA ALA A 35 13.93 0.98 -19.90
C ALA A 35 14.75 0.78 -18.62
N ASP A 36 15.84 1.54 -18.46
CA ASP A 36 16.70 1.49 -17.27
C ASP A 36 15.91 1.99 -16.04
N PHE A 37 15.17 3.08 -16.17
CA PHE A 37 14.31 3.59 -15.12
C PHE A 37 13.22 2.57 -14.74
N SER A 38 12.56 1.95 -15.71
CA SER A 38 11.55 0.89 -15.48
C SER A 38 12.12 -0.32 -14.76
N ALA A 39 13.38 -0.70 -15.02
CA ALA A 39 14.03 -1.82 -14.34
C ALA A 39 14.21 -1.54 -12.83
N VAL A 40 14.57 -0.31 -12.45
CA VAL A 40 14.65 0.11 -11.04
C VAL A 40 13.26 0.14 -10.40
N THR A 41 12.24 0.65 -11.09
CA THR A 41 10.85 0.66 -10.61
C THR A 41 10.36 -0.76 -10.29
N ARG A 42 10.61 -1.73 -11.19
CA ARG A 42 10.29 -3.15 -10.96
C ARG A 42 11.04 -3.73 -9.76
N ALA A 43 12.31 -3.36 -9.57
CA ALA A 43 13.06 -3.79 -8.39
C ALA A 43 12.43 -3.28 -7.09
N HIS A 44 12.03 -2.01 -7.04
CA HIS A 44 11.33 -1.43 -5.89
C HIS A 44 10.00 -2.13 -5.59
N ARG A 45 9.20 -2.49 -6.61
CA ARG A 45 7.96 -3.26 -6.40
C ARG A 45 8.21 -4.61 -5.73
N ARG A 46 9.25 -5.35 -6.16
CA ARG A 46 9.61 -6.62 -5.52
C ARG A 46 10.07 -6.44 -4.08
N LEU A 47 10.85 -5.39 -3.81
CA LEU A 47 11.34 -5.08 -2.46
C LEU A 47 10.22 -4.63 -1.50
N TYR A 48 9.09 -4.18 -2.01
CA TYR A 48 7.95 -3.71 -1.19
C TYR A 48 7.46 -4.77 -0.18
N TRP A 49 7.53 -6.03 -0.55
CA TRP A 49 7.01 -7.11 0.29
C TRP A 49 7.94 -7.52 1.43
N THR A 50 9.25 -7.26 1.29
CA THR A 50 10.28 -7.77 2.20
C THR A 50 11.07 -6.69 2.93
N VAL A 51 11.16 -5.48 2.37
CA VAL A 51 11.95 -4.38 2.95
C VAL A 51 11.06 -3.49 3.80
N SER A 52 11.58 -3.05 4.94
CA SER A 52 10.89 -2.11 5.83
C SER A 52 10.47 -0.83 5.08
N PRO A 53 9.23 -0.36 5.28
CA PRO A 53 8.74 0.88 4.64
C PRO A 53 9.61 2.09 4.92
N ALA A 54 10.17 2.21 6.12
CA ALA A 54 11.04 3.30 6.52
C ALA A 54 12.33 3.38 5.69
N ILE A 55 12.82 2.24 5.21
CA ILE A 55 14.01 2.15 4.35
C ILE A 55 13.62 2.29 2.87
N LEU A 56 12.56 1.62 2.44
CA LEU A 56 12.18 1.57 1.03
C LEU A 56 11.58 2.88 0.54
N HIS A 57 10.69 3.52 1.33
CA HIS A 57 9.97 4.72 0.89
C HIS A 57 10.90 5.85 0.43
N PRO A 58 11.97 6.25 1.18
CA PRO A 58 12.88 7.28 0.72
C PRO A 58 13.55 6.96 -0.62
N ALA A 59 13.90 5.69 -0.85
CA ALA A 59 14.51 5.25 -2.11
C ALA A 59 13.52 5.36 -3.28
N VAL A 60 12.28 4.91 -3.09
CA VAL A 60 11.22 5.02 -4.11
C VAL A 60 10.92 6.49 -4.42
N ALA A 61 10.79 7.34 -3.41
CA ALA A 61 10.51 8.77 -3.58
C ALA A 61 11.66 9.51 -4.29
N ALA A 62 12.91 9.18 -3.95
CA ALA A 62 14.09 9.75 -4.63
C ALA A 62 14.15 9.30 -6.10
N HIS A 63 13.88 8.01 -6.38
CA HIS A 63 13.80 7.47 -7.73
C HIS A 63 12.69 8.17 -8.54
N ALA A 64 11.50 8.32 -7.98
CA ALA A 64 10.40 9.03 -8.64
C ALA A 64 10.74 10.52 -8.89
N THR A 65 11.43 11.19 -7.95
CA THR A 65 11.90 12.57 -8.15
C THR A 65 12.90 12.66 -9.32
N LEU A 66 13.84 11.71 -9.41
CA LEU A 66 14.75 11.60 -10.56
C LEU A 66 13.97 11.41 -11.87
N GLY A 67 12.95 10.54 -11.87
CA GLY A 67 12.11 10.30 -13.05
C GLY A 67 11.43 11.58 -13.57
N GLY A 68 10.92 12.42 -12.67
CA GLY A 68 10.35 13.72 -13.03
C GLY A 68 11.36 14.63 -13.73
N GLN A 69 12.61 14.69 -13.24
CA GLN A 69 13.67 15.49 -13.87
C GLN A 69 14.09 14.94 -15.24
N LEU A 70 14.14 13.62 -15.38
CA LEU A 70 14.48 12.97 -16.66
C LEU A 70 13.37 13.14 -17.69
N LEU A 71 12.10 13.20 -17.26
CA LEU A 71 10.96 13.35 -18.15
C LEU A 71 11.04 14.63 -18.99
N ASP A 72 11.51 15.73 -18.41
CA ASP A 72 11.69 17.01 -19.08
C ASP A 72 12.73 16.97 -20.21
N ALA A 73 13.71 16.04 -20.09
CA ALA A 73 14.80 15.87 -21.04
C ALA A 73 14.55 14.71 -22.04
N THR A 74 13.34 14.15 -22.09
CA THR A 74 12.99 13.03 -22.97
C THR A 74 11.84 13.38 -23.91
N ALA A 75 11.75 12.66 -25.04
CA ALA A 75 10.69 12.85 -26.04
C ALA A 75 10.25 11.50 -26.66
N GLY A 76 9.12 11.51 -27.36
CA GLY A 76 8.60 10.37 -28.09
C GLY A 76 8.39 9.12 -27.21
N ARG A 77 8.72 7.95 -27.74
CA ARG A 77 8.52 6.66 -27.06
C ARG A 77 9.30 6.55 -25.74
N THR A 78 10.51 7.08 -25.67
CA THR A 78 11.32 7.09 -24.44
C THR A 78 10.60 7.87 -23.34
N ARG A 79 10.00 9.03 -23.66
CA ARG A 79 9.19 9.80 -22.72
C ARG A 79 7.98 9.02 -22.21
N GLN A 80 7.25 8.35 -23.11
CA GLN A 80 6.08 7.55 -22.72
C GLN A 80 6.46 6.38 -21.79
N THR A 81 7.53 5.63 -22.12
CA THR A 81 8.03 4.55 -21.29
C THR A 81 8.48 5.05 -19.90
N LEU A 82 9.19 6.19 -19.88
CA LEU A 82 9.64 6.80 -18.63
C LEU A 82 8.44 7.29 -17.80
N ALA A 83 7.46 7.93 -18.43
CA ALA A 83 6.26 8.42 -17.76
C ALA A 83 5.44 7.29 -17.15
N ALA A 84 5.28 6.15 -17.84
CA ALA A 84 4.61 4.98 -17.29
C ALA A 84 5.33 4.45 -16.05
N ALA A 85 6.65 4.25 -16.13
CA ALA A 85 7.44 3.78 -14.98
C ALA A 85 7.49 4.80 -13.83
N LEU A 86 7.44 6.09 -14.12
CA LEU A 86 7.31 7.14 -13.13
C LEU A 86 5.96 7.09 -12.42
N ALA A 87 4.87 6.87 -13.17
CA ALA A 87 3.55 6.69 -12.59
C ALA A 87 3.49 5.46 -11.66
N GLU A 88 4.09 4.32 -12.06
CA GLU A 88 4.23 3.15 -11.20
C GLU A 88 5.03 3.45 -9.93
N SER A 89 6.12 4.23 -10.03
CA SER A 89 6.95 4.60 -8.87
C SER A 89 6.17 5.49 -7.89
N TRP A 90 5.43 6.49 -8.38
CA TRP A 90 4.55 7.30 -7.53
C TRP A 90 3.37 6.51 -6.98
N LEU A 91 2.81 5.57 -7.76
CA LEU A 91 1.77 4.67 -7.25
C LEU A 91 2.30 3.84 -6.06
N LEU A 92 3.50 3.27 -6.19
CA LEU A 92 4.13 2.51 -5.11
C LEU A 92 4.43 3.39 -3.89
N ALA A 93 4.97 4.59 -4.08
CA ALA A 93 5.23 5.53 -2.98
C ALA A 93 3.95 5.84 -2.20
N GLY A 94 2.86 6.18 -2.89
CA GLY A 94 1.56 6.44 -2.26
C GLY A 94 0.97 5.22 -1.57
N ARG A 95 1.19 4.00 -2.09
CA ARG A 95 0.78 2.76 -1.41
C ARG A 95 1.51 2.59 -0.08
N ILE A 96 2.82 2.84 -0.05
CA ILE A 96 3.60 2.80 1.20
C ILE A 96 3.08 3.88 2.17
N GLU A 97 2.86 5.08 1.70
CA GLU A 97 2.35 6.19 2.52
C GLU A 97 0.99 5.86 3.13
N PHE A 98 0.08 5.27 2.35
CA PHE A 98 -1.27 4.96 2.81
C PHE A 98 -1.33 3.71 3.71
N PHE A 99 -0.82 2.57 3.22
CA PHE A 99 -1.01 1.27 3.89
C PHE A 99 0.05 0.96 4.94
N ASP A 100 1.28 1.48 4.78
CA ASP A 100 2.39 1.15 5.67
C ASP A 100 2.72 2.28 6.66
N LEU A 101 2.56 3.56 6.28
CA LEU A 101 2.89 4.72 7.12
C LEU A 101 1.65 5.41 7.71
N ARG A 102 0.45 5.16 7.19
CA ARG A 102 -0.81 5.80 7.62
C ARG A 102 -0.82 7.32 7.41
N GLU A 103 -0.27 7.76 6.31
CA GLU A 103 -0.20 9.15 5.87
C GLU A 103 -1.16 9.40 4.68
N PRO A 104 -2.49 9.39 4.87
CA PRO A 104 -3.47 9.43 3.76
C PRO A 104 -3.41 10.74 2.96
N ASP A 105 -3.14 11.87 3.58
CA ASP A 105 -3.03 13.17 2.89
C ASP A 105 -1.82 13.17 1.95
N ARG A 106 -0.68 12.70 2.44
CA ARG A 106 0.54 12.56 1.64
C ARG A 106 0.35 11.59 0.49
N ALA A 107 -0.27 10.43 0.76
CA ALA A 107 -0.60 9.46 -0.28
C ALA A 107 -1.50 10.07 -1.37
N GLY A 108 -2.46 10.92 -0.98
CA GLY A 108 -3.31 11.65 -1.91
C GLY A 108 -2.51 12.53 -2.87
N ASP A 109 -1.62 13.36 -2.34
CA ASP A 109 -0.74 14.22 -3.13
C ASP A 109 0.20 13.42 -4.04
N THR A 110 0.73 12.32 -3.53
CA THR A 110 1.60 11.41 -4.27
C THR A 110 0.85 10.72 -5.42
N TRP A 111 -0.37 10.25 -5.18
CA TRP A 111 -1.20 9.64 -6.24
C TRP A 111 -1.69 10.65 -7.29
N VAL A 112 -1.85 11.93 -6.95
CA VAL A 112 -2.09 12.98 -7.97
C VAL A 112 -0.91 13.08 -8.94
N ARG A 113 0.33 13.04 -8.44
CA ARG A 113 1.54 13.01 -9.28
C ARG A 113 1.59 11.74 -10.13
N ALA A 114 1.23 10.59 -9.55
CA ALA A 114 1.13 9.34 -10.28
C ALA A 114 0.12 9.44 -11.44
N LEU A 115 -1.05 10.03 -11.21
CA LEU A 115 -2.09 10.19 -12.21
C LEU A 115 -1.65 11.13 -13.35
N GLN A 116 -0.93 12.20 -13.03
CA GLN A 116 -0.35 13.10 -14.03
C GLN A 116 0.64 12.35 -14.93
N ALA A 117 1.54 11.56 -14.33
CA ALA A 117 2.51 10.77 -15.08
C ALA A 117 1.85 9.66 -15.92
N ALA A 118 0.77 9.03 -15.43
CA ALA A 118 -0.03 8.07 -16.22
C ALA A 118 -0.70 8.75 -17.44
N GLY A 119 -1.15 10.00 -17.28
CA GLY A 119 -1.66 10.81 -18.40
C GLY A 119 -0.59 11.13 -19.45
N GLU A 120 0.63 11.47 -19.04
CA GLU A 120 1.78 11.67 -19.93
C GLU A 120 2.19 10.39 -20.68
N ALA A 121 1.96 9.23 -20.08
CA ALA A 121 2.21 7.92 -20.68
C ALA A 121 1.08 7.47 -21.64
N ASP A 122 -0.08 8.13 -21.60
CA ASP A 122 -1.34 7.67 -22.21
C ASP A 122 -1.72 6.25 -21.76
N ASP A 123 -1.44 5.92 -20.47
CA ASP A 123 -1.74 4.61 -19.88
C ASP A 123 -3.04 4.67 -19.06
N ALA A 124 -4.13 4.31 -19.71
CA ALA A 124 -5.45 4.33 -19.10
C ALA A 124 -5.63 3.28 -17.99
N LEU A 125 -4.98 2.11 -18.10
CA LEU A 125 -5.07 1.09 -17.03
C LEU A 125 -4.34 1.53 -15.77
N LEU A 126 -3.16 2.12 -15.92
CA LEU A 126 -2.42 2.68 -14.80
C LEU A 126 -3.17 3.85 -14.16
N GLY A 127 -3.76 4.74 -14.97
CA GLY A 127 -4.65 5.79 -14.48
C GLY A 127 -5.85 5.25 -13.70
N SER A 128 -6.47 4.17 -14.19
CA SER A 128 -7.54 3.45 -13.47
C SER A 128 -7.06 2.92 -12.12
N ALA A 129 -5.89 2.27 -12.09
CA ALA A 129 -5.34 1.73 -10.84
C ALA A 129 -5.06 2.83 -9.81
N ILE A 130 -4.52 3.95 -10.24
CA ILE A 130 -4.25 5.10 -9.36
C ILE A 130 -5.57 5.66 -8.79
N LEU A 131 -6.58 5.88 -9.62
CA LEU A 131 -7.90 6.37 -9.19
C LEU A 131 -8.56 5.42 -8.19
N ALA A 132 -8.45 4.10 -8.40
CA ALA A 132 -8.96 3.11 -7.47
C ALA A 132 -8.20 3.16 -6.11
N HIS A 133 -6.87 3.33 -6.12
CA HIS A 133 -6.13 3.56 -4.87
C HIS A 133 -6.56 4.86 -4.16
N MET A 134 -6.79 5.94 -4.91
CA MET A 134 -7.31 7.18 -4.34
C MET A 134 -8.70 7.02 -3.71
N ALA A 135 -9.50 6.03 -4.13
CA ALA A 135 -10.80 5.75 -3.52
C ALA A 135 -10.70 5.22 -2.09
N PHE A 136 -9.58 4.59 -1.72
CA PHE A 136 -9.35 4.15 -0.35
C PHE A 136 -9.34 5.31 0.65
N ILE A 137 -8.85 6.50 0.28
CA ILE A 137 -8.78 7.64 1.22
C ILE A 137 -10.17 7.98 1.77
N PRO A 138 -11.16 8.37 0.95
CA PRO A 138 -12.51 8.63 1.45
C PRO A 138 -13.23 7.36 1.91
N GLY A 139 -12.99 6.21 1.28
CA GLY A 139 -13.58 4.93 1.68
C GLY A 139 -13.19 4.53 3.09
N TRP A 140 -11.93 4.76 3.49
CA TRP A 140 -11.42 4.39 4.81
C TRP A 140 -12.07 5.16 5.97
N VAL A 141 -12.54 6.36 5.69
CA VAL A 141 -13.24 7.22 6.67
C VAL A 141 -14.76 7.28 6.44
N GLY A 142 -15.31 6.33 5.67
CA GLY A 142 -16.76 6.18 5.47
C GLY A 142 -17.40 7.25 4.56
N GLN A 143 -16.62 7.99 3.79
CA GLN A 143 -17.10 9.03 2.86
C GLN A 143 -17.56 8.40 1.54
N ARG A 144 -18.68 7.68 1.56
CA ARG A 144 -19.22 6.93 0.43
C ARG A 144 -19.31 7.72 -0.87
N PRO A 145 -19.88 8.96 -0.94
CA PRO A 145 -20.02 9.66 -2.21
C PRO A 145 -18.68 9.91 -2.90
N ALA A 146 -17.66 10.32 -2.14
CA ALA A 146 -16.33 10.60 -2.67
C ALA A 146 -15.61 9.31 -3.11
N ALA A 147 -15.76 8.20 -2.38
CA ALA A 147 -15.22 6.91 -2.78
C ALA A 147 -15.87 6.41 -4.08
N THR A 148 -17.20 6.51 -4.18
CA THR A 148 -17.95 6.13 -5.39
C THR A 148 -17.53 6.95 -6.60
N GLU A 149 -17.39 8.26 -6.47
CA GLU A 149 -16.94 9.15 -7.57
C GLU A 149 -15.59 8.68 -8.14
N ARG A 150 -14.62 8.36 -7.26
CA ARG A 150 -13.31 7.87 -7.69
C ARG A 150 -13.39 6.50 -8.36
N MET A 151 -14.23 5.59 -7.84
CA MET A 151 -14.44 4.28 -8.47
C MET A 151 -15.12 4.38 -9.83
N VAL A 152 -16.08 5.27 -10.01
CA VAL A 152 -16.70 5.56 -11.32
C VAL A 152 -15.64 6.07 -12.32
N ALA A 153 -14.76 6.97 -11.90
CA ALA A 153 -13.66 7.44 -12.72
C ALA A 153 -12.69 6.28 -13.05
N ALA A 154 -12.29 5.47 -12.06
CA ALA A 154 -11.42 4.31 -12.25
C ALA A 154 -12.00 3.34 -13.29
N ARG A 155 -13.29 2.99 -13.18
CA ARG A 155 -13.97 2.12 -14.16
C ARG A 155 -14.06 2.75 -15.55
N THR A 156 -14.17 4.06 -15.66
CA THR A 156 -14.16 4.77 -16.95
C THR A 156 -12.80 4.64 -17.63
N TYR A 157 -11.72 4.81 -16.88
CA TYR A 157 -10.35 4.60 -17.36
C TYR A 157 -10.07 3.13 -17.71
N SER A 158 -10.56 2.19 -16.89
CA SER A 158 -10.47 0.74 -17.13
C SER A 158 -11.07 0.35 -18.49
N ARG A 159 -12.27 0.87 -18.82
CA ARG A 159 -12.89 0.64 -20.14
C ARG A 159 -12.08 1.21 -21.29
N ARG A 160 -11.49 2.40 -21.12
CA ARG A 160 -10.60 3.01 -22.15
C ARG A 160 -9.36 2.17 -22.37
N GLY A 161 -8.78 1.60 -21.30
CA GLY A 161 -7.60 0.75 -21.35
C GLY A 161 -7.89 -0.71 -21.71
N GLN A 162 -9.15 -1.07 -22.00
CA GLN A 162 -9.57 -2.43 -22.35
C GLN A 162 -9.12 -3.47 -21.29
N ALA A 163 -9.41 -3.18 -20.02
CA ALA A 163 -9.05 -4.04 -18.91
C ALA A 163 -9.62 -5.45 -19.06
N GLY A 164 -8.80 -6.46 -18.79
CA GLY A 164 -9.22 -7.85 -18.68
C GLY A 164 -9.92 -8.20 -17.37
N GLY A 165 -10.45 -9.42 -17.26
CA GLY A 165 -11.21 -9.90 -16.10
C GLY A 165 -10.44 -9.81 -14.79
N HIS A 166 -9.16 -10.11 -14.79
CA HIS A 166 -8.31 -10.01 -13.61
C HIS A 166 -8.25 -8.56 -13.06
N PHE A 167 -8.11 -7.56 -13.94
CA PHE A 167 -8.13 -6.15 -13.54
C PHE A 167 -9.53 -5.71 -13.07
N ALA A 168 -10.59 -6.18 -13.74
CA ALA A 168 -11.96 -5.88 -13.36
C ALA A 168 -12.28 -6.45 -11.96
N ALA A 169 -11.88 -7.69 -11.69
CA ALA A 169 -12.03 -8.31 -10.36
C ALA A 169 -11.29 -7.54 -9.26
N TRP A 170 -10.12 -6.98 -9.56
CA TRP A 170 -9.41 -6.12 -8.61
C TRP A 170 -10.18 -4.82 -8.33
N LEU A 171 -10.77 -4.18 -9.34
CA LEU A 171 -11.61 -3.00 -9.14
C LEU A 171 -12.84 -3.34 -8.28
N ASP A 172 -13.45 -4.50 -8.49
CA ASP A 172 -14.56 -4.97 -7.65
C ASP A 172 -14.13 -5.16 -6.20
N ALA A 173 -12.95 -5.75 -5.96
CA ALA A 173 -12.41 -5.93 -4.61
C ALA A 173 -12.14 -4.58 -3.90
N VAL A 174 -11.58 -3.59 -4.61
CA VAL A 174 -11.35 -2.24 -4.05
C VAL A 174 -12.67 -1.55 -3.72
N GLU A 175 -13.65 -1.61 -4.63
CA GLU A 175 -14.97 -1.01 -4.41
C GLU A 175 -15.72 -1.73 -3.29
N ALA A 176 -15.59 -3.06 -3.18
CA ALA A 176 -16.16 -3.85 -2.09
C ALA A 176 -15.57 -3.46 -0.72
N GLU A 177 -14.25 -3.24 -0.63
CA GLU A 177 -13.62 -2.75 0.61
C GLU A 177 -14.15 -1.36 0.99
N CYS A 178 -14.25 -0.44 0.02
CA CYS A 178 -14.82 0.89 0.26
C CYS A 178 -16.30 0.80 0.70
N ALA A 179 -17.11 -0.04 0.04
CA ALA A 179 -18.51 -0.26 0.38
C ALA A 179 -18.66 -0.84 1.79
N THR A 180 -17.83 -1.83 2.14
CA THR A 180 -17.78 -2.44 3.48
C THR A 180 -17.53 -1.40 4.55
N ARG A 181 -16.52 -0.56 4.38
CA ARG A 181 -16.17 0.52 5.34
C ARG A 181 -17.23 1.61 5.41
N CYS A 182 -18.01 1.79 4.35
CA CYS A 182 -19.17 2.69 4.32
C CYS A 182 -20.46 2.03 4.83
N GLY A 183 -20.42 0.78 5.32
CA GLY A 183 -21.56 0.06 5.89
C GLY A 183 -22.50 -0.56 4.85
N ASP A 184 -22.14 -0.59 3.55
CA ASP A 184 -22.93 -1.21 2.49
C ASP A 184 -22.45 -2.64 2.20
N THR A 185 -22.66 -3.53 3.16
CA THR A 185 -22.20 -4.93 3.08
C THR A 185 -22.88 -5.71 1.96
N ARG A 186 -24.11 -5.33 1.59
CA ARG A 186 -24.82 -5.99 0.47
C ARG A 186 -24.13 -5.69 -0.86
N ALA A 187 -23.87 -4.41 -1.15
CA ALA A 187 -23.15 -4.03 -2.36
C ALA A 187 -21.74 -4.66 -2.39
N ALA A 188 -21.08 -4.73 -1.24
CA ALA A 188 -19.78 -5.37 -1.13
C ALA A 188 -19.82 -6.88 -1.49
N LEU A 189 -20.82 -7.62 -1.00
CA LEU A 189 -21.01 -9.04 -1.35
C LEU A 189 -21.30 -9.23 -2.84
N ASP A 190 -22.14 -8.39 -3.43
CA ASP A 190 -22.47 -8.45 -4.87
C ASP A 190 -21.23 -8.18 -5.73
N LEU A 191 -20.38 -7.21 -5.33
CA LEU A 191 -19.11 -6.89 -6.00
C LEU A 191 -18.12 -8.06 -5.92
N ILE A 192 -17.98 -8.68 -4.75
CA ILE A 192 -17.09 -9.85 -4.61
C ILE A 192 -17.57 -11.00 -5.49
N ALA A 193 -18.88 -11.30 -5.51
CA ALA A 193 -19.44 -12.35 -6.36
C ALA A 193 -19.20 -12.07 -7.86
N HIS A 194 -19.35 -10.82 -8.29
CA HIS A 194 -19.01 -10.42 -9.66
C HIS A 194 -17.51 -10.59 -9.92
N GLY A 195 -16.63 -10.14 -9.01
CA GLY A 195 -15.18 -10.30 -9.12
C GLY A 195 -14.75 -11.76 -9.26
N GLU A 196 -15.35 -12.69 -8.51
CA GLU A 196 -15.11 -14.14 -8.63
C GLU A 196 -15.50 -14.66 -10.03
N THR A 197 -16.59 -14.15 -10.59
CA THR A 197 -17.05 -14.56 -11.92
C THR A 197 -16.10 -14.06 -13.02
N VAL A 198 -15.67 -12.81 -12.95
CA VAL A 198 -14.87 -12.21 -14.04
C VAL A 198 -13.38 -12.56 -13.98
N ILE A 199 -12.83 -12.93 -12.81
CA ILE A 199 -11.43 -13.32 -12.68
C ILE A 199 -11.12 -14.65 -13.39
N GLU A 200 -12.14 -15.50 -13.54
CA GLU A 200 -12.04 -16.81 -14.21
C GLU A 200 -12.15 -16.71 -15.75
N ASP A 201 -12.49 -15.54 -16.27
CA ASP A 201 -12.58 -15.30 -17.71
C ASP A 201 -11.19 -15.36 -18.38
N THR A 202 -10.84 -16.55 -18.85
CA THR A 202 -9.57 -16.84 -19.52
C THR A 202 -9.47 -16.25 -20.93
N GLY A 203 -10.55 -15.75 -21.50
CA GLY A 203 -10.60 -15.09 -22.81
C GLY A 203 -10.21 -13.61 -22.78
N SER A 204 -10.05 -13.04 -21.59
CA SER A 204 -9.76 -11.62 -21.40
C SER A 204 -8.27 -11.28 -21.56
N GLN A 205 -7.99 -9.98 -21.71
CA GLN A 205 -6.62 -9.46 -21.77
C GLN A 205 -5.83 -9.85 -20.50
N PRO A 206 -4.55 -10.22 -20.62
CA PRO A 206 -3.72 -10.52 -19.45
C PRO A 206 -3.56 -9.29 -18.55
N ALA A 207 -3.37 -9.53 -17.27
CA ALA A 207 -3.08 -8.46 -16.32
C ALA A 207 -1.77 -7.74 -16.69
N PRO A 208 -1.69 -6.42 -16.51
CA PRO A 208 -0.44 -5.68 -16.71
C PRO A 208 0.67 -6.22 -15.78
N GLU A 209 1.92 -6.28 -16.25
CA GLU A 209 3.07 -6.75 -15.44
C GLU A 209 3.22 -6.02 -14.10
N TRP A 210 2.84 -4.76 -14.04
CA TRP A 210 2.94 -3.97 -12.82
C TRP A 210 1.85 -4.31 -11.79
N MET A 211 0.84 -5.11 -12.16
CA MET A 211 -0.23 -5.54 -11.28
C MET A 211 0.09 -6.88 -10.59
N ASP A 212 1.29 -7.00 -10.05
CA ASP A 212 1.81 -8.20 -9.39
C ASP A 212 1.29 -8.41 -7.94
N TRP A 213 0.51 -7.47 -7.43
CA TRP A 213 -0.02 -7.49 -6.05
C TRP A 213 -1.39 -8.15 -5.91
N PHE A 214 -2.06 -8.52 -7.02
CA PHE A 214 -3.40 -9.09 -6.99
C PHE A 214 -3.43 -10.48 -7.63
N SER A 215 -4.23 -11.38 -7.04
CA SER A 215 -4.40 -12.76 -7.45
C SER A 215 -5.75 -13.29 -6.97
N PRO A 216 -6.21 -14.46 -7.43
CA PRO A 216 -7.44 -15.07 -6.90
C PRO A 216 -7.44 -15.23 -5.38
N ILE A 217 -6.30 -15.60 -4.78
CA ILE A 217 -6.18 -15.70 -3.32
C ILE A 217 -6.31 -14.34 -2.61
N ARG A 218 -5.89 -13.25 -3.27
CA ARG A 218 -6.11 -11.89 -2.77
C ARG A 218 -7.57 -11.49 -2.86
N LEU A 219 -8.29 -11.87 -3.90
CA LEU A 219 -9.74 -11.67 -4.01
C LEU A 219 -10.46 -12.41 -2.87
N ALA A 220 -10.07 -13.67 -2.60
CA ALA A 220 -10.62 -14.44 -1.49
C ALA A 220 -10.35 -13.78 -0.12
N ALA A 221 -9.21 -13.09 0.05
CA ALA A 221 -8.93 -12.30 1.25
C ALA A 221 -9.95 -11.15 1.43
N PHE A 222 -10.24 -10.39 0.37
CA PHE A 222 -11.30 -9.37 0.40
C PHE A 222 -12.67 -9.99 0.69
N LYS A 223 -12.99 -11.15 0.10
CA LYS A 223 -14.23 -11.91 0.38
C LYS A 223 -14.37 -12.21 1.86
N GLY A 224 -13.34 -12.76 2.49
CA GLY A 224 -13.36 -13.08 3.91
C GLY A 224 -13.65 -11.87 4.80
N ASN A 225 -13.06 -10.72 4.49
CA ASN A 225 -13.33 -9.47 5.21
C ASN A 225 -14.76 -8.96 5.00
N VAL A 226 -15.27 -9.02 3.77
CA VAL A 226 -16.68 -8.65 3.44
C VAL A 226 -17.67 -9.57 4.17
N GLN A 227 -17.41 -10.89 4.16
CA GLN A 227 -18.22 -11.88 4.89
C GLN A 227 -18.23 -11.63 6.41
N LEU A 228 -17.07 -11.30 7.00
CA LEU A 228 -16.96 -10.91 8.40
C LEU A 228 -17.86 -9.70 8.69
N SER A 229 -17.74 -8.65 7.88
CA SER A 229 -18.52 -7.42 8.04
C SER A 229 -20.03 -7.62 7.82
N ALA A 230 -20.41 -8.61 7.02
CA ALA A 230 -21.80 -9.02 6.80
C ALA A 230 -22.34 -9.94 7.91
N GLY A 231 -21.51 -10.35 8.87
CA GLY A 231 -21.89 -11.28 9.94
C GLY A 231 -21.94 -12.75 9.51
N HIS A 232 -21.44 -13.09 8.32
CA HIS A 232 -21.38 -14.46 7.82
C HIS A 232 -20.17 -15.20 8.40
N LEU A 233 -20.12 -15.31 9.73
CA LEU A 233 -18.92 -15.73 10.48
C LEU A 233 -18.38 -17.12 10.11
N PRO A 234 -19.20 -18.18 9.91
CA PRO A 234 -18.70 -19.48 9.49
C PRO A 234 -18.00 -19.42 8.13
N GLN A 235 -18.61 -18.73 7.16
CA GLN A 235 -18.07 -18.58 5.80
C GLN A 235 -16.80 -17.71 5.80
N ALA A 236 -16.80 -16.61 6.55
CA ALA A 236 -15.62 -15.76 6.72
C ALA A 236 -14.43 -16.56 7.26
N ARG A 237 -14.67 -17.37 8.31
CA ARG A 237 -13.66 -18.23 8.91
C ARG A 237 -13.10 -19.23 7.90
N GLU A 238 -13.95 -19.96 7.20
CA GLU A 238 -13.53 -20.93 6.18
C GLU A 238 -12.70 -20.27 5.07
N THR A 239 -13.20 -19.15 4.52
CA THR A 239 -12.50 -18.39 3.48
C THR A 239 -11.13 -17.91 3.96
N LEU A 240 -11.04 -17.29 5.14
CA LEU A 240 -9.79 -16.75 5.66
C LEU A 240 -8.77 -17.83 6.04
N LEU A 241 -9.21 -18.99 6.54
CA LEU A 241 -8.33 -20.14 6.78
C LEU A 241 -7.75 -20.67 5.46
N HIS A 242 -8.59 -20.84 4.44
CA HIS A 242 -8.12 -21.21 3.11
C HIS A 242 -7.09 -20.21 2.57
N VAL A 243 -7.37 -18.91 2.69
CA VAL A 243 -6.40 -17.87 2.30
C VAL A 243 -5.09 -18.01 3.06
N LEU A 244 -5.14 -18.24 4.37
CA LEU A 244 -3.94 -18.37 5.20
C LEU A 244 -3.06 -19.54 4.77
N ASP A 245 -3.67 -20.66 4.35
CA ASP A 245 -2.98 -21.87 3.89
C ASP A 245 -2.36 -21.68 2.49
N GLU A 246 -3.04 -20.95 1.60
CA GLU A 246 -2.62 -20.76 0.21
C GLU A 246 -1.69 -19.53 0.00
N LEU A 247 -1.53 -18.67 1.03
CA LEU A 247 -0.64 -17.52 0.92
C LEU A 247 0.82 -17.95 0.72
N PRO A 248 1.54 -17.35 -0.27
CA PRO A 248 2.98 -17.56 -0.42
C PRO A 248 3.75 -17.33 0.88
N GLY A 249 4.85 -18.07 1.07
CA GLY A 249 5.66 -18.02 2.29
C GLY A 249 6.24 -16.64 2.61
N ASP A 250 6.43 -15.79 1.59
CA ASP A 250 6.94 -14.43 1.67
C ASP A 250 5.84 -13.35 1.76
N ALA A 251 4.57 -13.73 1.83
CA ALA A 251 3.43 -12.80 1.90
C ALA A 251 3.09 -12.35 3.33
N ASP A 252 4.11 -12.11 4.16
CA ASP A 252 3.92 -11.85 5.60
C ASP A 252 3.10 -10.60 5.91
N LYS A 253 3.25 -9.52 5.15
CA LYS A 253 2.39 -8.34 5.28
C LYS A 253 0.90 -8.69 5.13
N GLN A 254 0.59 -9.52 4.15
CA GLN A 254 -0.79 -9.98 3.91
C GLN A 254 -1.24 -10.91 5.02
N ARG A 255 -0.37 -11.80 5.47
CA ARG A 255 -0.63 -12.75 6.56
C ARG A 255 -1.04 -12.04 7.85
N THR A 256 -0.44 -10.88 8.17
CA THR A 256 -0.83 -10.08 9.34
C THR A 256 -2.28 -9.61 9.27
N VAL A 257 -2.77 -9.22 8.09
CA VAL A 257 -4.16 -8.80 7.88
C VAL A 257 -5.11 -9.99 8.05
N ILE A 258 -4.80 -11.13 7.42
CA ILE A 258 -5.64 -12.34 7.49
C ILE A 258 -5.74 -12.86 8.93
N LEU A 259 -4.63 -12.86 9.68
CA LEU A 259 -4.64 -13.22 11.11
C LEU A 259 -5.48 -12.25 11.93
N GLY A 260 -5.40 -10.94 11.65
CA GLY A 260 -6.25 -9.95 12.29
C GLY A 260 -7.74 -10.16 11.98
N ASP A 261 -8.09 -10.41 10.71
CA ASP A 261 -9.47 -10.68 10.31
C ASP A 261 -9.99 -12.01 10.93
N LEU A 262 -9.17 -13.07 11.01
CA LEU A 262 -9.52 -14.29 11.75
C LEU A 262 -9.76 -14.01 13.23
N GLY A 263 -8.90 -13.19 13.85
CA GLY A 263 -9.11 -12.76 15.24
C GLY A 263 -10.43 -12.04 15.43
N ALA A 264 -10.81 -11.17 14.48
CA ALA A 264 -12.09 -10.48 14.52
C ALA A 264 -13.30 -11.43 14.32
N VAL A 265 -13.18 -12.43 13.45
CA VAL A 265 -14.18 -13.50 13.30
C VAL A 265 -14.38 -14.27 14.60
N GLU A 266 -13.28 -14.66 15.27
CA GLU A 266 -13.33 -15.42 16.51
C GLU A 266 -13.92 -14.57 17.66
N ALA A 267 -13.57 -13.30 17.74
CA ALA A 267 -14.15 -12.39 18.73
C ALA A 267 -15.67 -12.23 18.51
N ALA A 268 -16.10 -12.02 17.28
CA ALA A 268 -17.52 -11.89 16.92
C ALA A 268 -18.30 -13.21 17.17
N ALA A 269 -17.63 -14.35 17.07
CA ALA A 269 -18.20 -15.67 17.35
C ALA A 269 -18.20 -16.04 18.84
N GLY A 270 -17.76 -15.14 19.74
CA GLY A 270 -17.71 -15.38 21.19
C GLY A 270 -16.59 -16.35 21.61
N ARG A 271 -15.51 -16.41 20.84
CA ARG A 271 -14.31 -17.23 21.15
C ARG A 271 -13.10 -16.32 21.41
N PRO A 272 -13.09 -15.61 22.55
CA PRO A 272 -12.13 -14.54 22.81
C PRO A 272 -10.69 -15.04 22.95
N GLN A 273 -10.47 -16.25 23.41
CA GLN A 273 -9.13 -16.83 23.55
C GLN A 273 -8.48 -17.07 22.19
N GLU A 274 -9.23 -17.63 21.24
CA GLU A 274 -8.79 -17.83 19.85
C GLU A 274 -8.55 -16.49 19.17
N ALA A 275 -9.40 -15.50 19.42
CA ALA A 275 -9.24 -14.15 18.90
C ALA A 275 -7.91 -13.52 19.36
N ALA A 276 -7.60 -13.60 20.65
CA ALA A 276 -6.34 -13.11 21.20
C ALA A 276 -5.14 -13.87 20.63
N HIS A 277 -5.26 -15.19 20.45
CA HIS A 277 -4.21 -16.01 19.85
C HIS A 277 -3.86 -15.56 18.41
N TYR A 278 -4.87 -15.33 17.55
CA TYR A 278 -4.63 -14.82 16.20
C TYR A 278 -4.02 -13.41 16.20
N ALA A 279 -4.47 -12.52 17.10
CA ALA A 279 -3.91 -11.19 17.25
C ALA A 279 -2.43 -11.22 17.68
N LEU A 280 -2.05 -12.08 18.62
CA LEU A 280 -0.66 -12.25 19.04
C LEU A 280 0.22 -12.78 17.91
N ARG A 281 -0.25 -13.75 17.14
CA ARG A 281 0.48 -14.25 15.96
C ARG A 281 0.68 -13.16 14.91
N ALA A 282 -0.31 -12.28 14.70
CA ALA A 282 -0.15 -11.14 13.81
C ALA A 282 0.91 -10.16 14.32
N LEU A 283 0.96 -9.89 15.64
CA LEU A 283 1.99 -9.04 16.25
C LEU A 283 3.40 -9.61 16.09
N GLU A 284 3.58 -10.92 16.24
CA GLU A 284 4.88 -11.58 16.01
C GLU A 284 5.41 -11.34 14.59
N LEU A 285 4.55 -11.44 13.59
CA LEU A 285 4.95 -11.15 12.20
C LEU A 285 5.24 -9.67 11.98
N LEU A 286 4.48 -8.78 12.61
CA LEU A 286 4.67 -7.33 12.50
C LEU A 286 6.01 -6.86 13.07
N GLU A 287 6.62 -7.60 14.00
CA GLU A 287 7.97 -7.30 14.52
C GLU A 287 9.03 -7.33 13.43
N THR A 288 8.87 -8.19 12.45
CA THR A 288 9.83 -8.35 11.36
C THR A 288 9.34 -7.70 10.06
N HIS A 289 8.04 -7.78 9.81
CA HIS A 289 7.40 -7.33 8.58
C HIS A 289 6.35 -6.26 8.88
N TRP A 290 6.84 -5.05 9.20
CA TRP A 290 5.96 -3.94 9.54
C TRP A 290 4.93 -3.65 8.45
N TYR A 291 3.66 -3.62 8.86
CA TYR A 291 2.53 -3.25 8.02
C TYR A 291 1.44 -2.59 8.88
N ALA A 292 1.25 -1.27 8.73
CA ALA A 292 0.34 -0.55 9.61
C ALA A 292 -1.12 -1.00 9.49
N THR A 293 -1.54 -1.47 8.30
CA THR A 293 -2.87 -2.06 8.11
C THR A 293 -3.05 -3.34 8.95
N GLY A 294 -2.02 -4.18 9.04
CA GLY A 294 -2.05 -5.37 9.92
C GLY A 294 -2.18 -4.98 11.39
N LEU A 295 -1.42 -3.97 11.85
CA LEU A 295 -1.54 -3.48 13.22
C LEU A 295 -2.93 -2.90 13.51
N GLU A 296 -3.55 -2.22 12.54
CA GLU A 296 -4.92 -1.73 12.69
C GLU A 296 -5.91 -2.87 12.92
N ARG A 297 -5.81 -3.98 12.19
CA ARG A 297 -6.63 -5.17 12.40
C ARG A 297 -6.45 -5.76 13.81
N VAL A 298 -5.22 -5.84 14.29
CA VAL A 298 -4.95 -6.29 15.68
C VAL A 298 -5.61 -5.36 16.70
N ARG A 299 -5.55 -4.04 16.50
CA ARG A 299 -6.23 -3.08 17.38
C ARG A 299 -7.75 -3.20 17.31
N GLU A 300 -8.31 -3.55 16.16
CA GLU A 300 -9.75 -3.84 16.01
C GLU A 300 -10.14 -5.07 16.82
N VAL A 301 -9.36 -6.16 16.75
CA VAL A 301 -9.55 -7.35 17.58
C VAL A 301 -9.48 -6.99 19.07
N ARG A 302 -8.44 -6.23 19.49
CA ARG A 302 -8.34 -5.83 20.91
C ARG A 302 -9.56 -5.02 21.38
N ARG A 303 -10.09 -4.12 20.56
CA ARG A 303 -11.32 -3.38 20.88
C ARG A 303 -12.52 -4.33 21.04
N ALA A 304 -12.65 -5.32 20.16
CA ALA A 304 -13.72 -6.32 20.24
C ALA A 304 -13.61 -7.21 21.48
N LEU A 305 -12.40 -7.39 22.03
CA LEU A 305 -12.15 -8.15 23.27
C LEU A 305 -12.43 -7.36 24.57
N GLY A 306 -12.97 -6.14 24.48
CA GLY A 306 -13.31 -5.32 25.66
C GLY A 306 -14.12 -6.04 26.74
N PRO A 307 -15.17 -6.83 26.43
CA PRO A 307 -15.93 -7.59 27.43
C PRO A 307 -15.09 -8.59 28.26
N TRP A 308 -13.92 -8.99 27.77
CA TRP A 308 -13.01 -9.98 28.40
C TRP A 308 -11.69 -9.35 28.85
N GLU A 309 -11.63 -8.03 29.10
CA GLU A 309 -10.41 -7.31 29.46
C GLU A 309 -9.70 -7.83 30.72
N HIS A 310 -10.41 -8.52 31.61
CA HIS A 310 -9.85 -9.12 32.82
C HIS A 310 -9.21 -10.50 32.61
N GLU A 311 -9.38 -11.09 31.44
CA GLU A 311 -8.80 -12.38 31.11
C GLU A 311 -7.30 -12.28 30.81
N GLN A 312 -6.54 -13.33 31.20
CA GLN A 312 -5.09 -13.30 31.07
C GLN A 312 -4.63 -13.15 29.64
N TYR A 313 -5.25 -13.84 28.68
CA TYR A 313 -4.91 -13.75 27.26
C TYR A 313 -5.15 -12.36 26.66
N VAL A 314 -6.08 -11.55 27.20
CA VAL A 314 -6.28 -10.16 26.77
C VAL A 314 -5.22 -9.26 27.38
N ARG A 315 -4.85 -9.48 28.65
CA ARG A 315 -3.73 -8.74 29.26
C ARG A 315 -2.41 -9.02 28.55
N ASP A 316 -2.14 -10.27 28.17
CA ASP A 316 -0.95 -10.61 27.37
C ASP A 316 -0.92 -9.88 26.03
N LEU A 317 -2.08 -9.73 25.38
CA LEU A 317 -2.21 -8.93 24.15
C LEU A 317 -1.98 -7.44 24.43
N ASP A 318 -2.49 -6.89 25.53
CA ASP A 318 -2.28 -5.50 25.93
C ASP A 318 -0.80 -5.22 26.21
N ASP A 319 -0.14 -6.07 26.97
CA ASP A 319 1.29 -5.94 27.28
C ASP A 319 2.14 -5.93 26.00
N ARG A 320 1.80 -6.78 25.04
CA ARG A 320 2.47 -6.80 23.74
C ARG A 320 2.21 -5.53 22.94
N LEU A 321 0.96 -5.08 22.84
CA LEU A 321 0.57 -3.83 22.15
C LEU A 321 1.19 -2.60 22.80
N TYR A 322 1.31 -2.56 24.14
CA TYR A 322 1.96 -1.46 24.86
C TYR A 322 3.46 -1.42 24.54
N GLY A 323 4.14 -2.57 24.58
CA GLY A 323 5.54 -2.68 24.16
C GLY A 323 5.78 -2.15 22.73
N TRP A 324 4.87 -2.47 21.81
CA TRP A 324 4.87 -1.94 20.44
C TRP A 324 4.70 -0.41 20.37
N GLY A 325 3.76 0.14 21.15
CA GLY A 325 3.53 1.58 21.21
C GLY A 325 4.76 2.35 21.65
N ALA A 326 5.52 1.83 22.58
CA ALA A 326 6.79 2.41 23.05
C ALA A 326 7.89 2.35 21.99
N VAL A 327 8.02 1.22 21.26
CA VAL A 327 9.02 1.05 20.19
C VAL A 327 8.71 1.94 18.99
N VAL A 328 7.46 1.99 18.53
CA VAL A 328 7.05 2.83 17.38
C VAL A 328 7.22 4.31 17.70
N SER A 329 6.90 4.75 18.93
CA SER A 329 7.12 6.11 19.37
C SER A 329 8.61 6.48 19.44
N ALA A 330 9.47 5.55 19.80
CA ALA A 330 10.93 5.76 19.85
C ALA A 330 11.58 5.79 18.45
N LEU A 331 10.96 5.17 17.43
CA LEU A 331 11.45 5.18 16.06
C LEU A 331 10.95 6.39 15.24
N GLY A 332 9.96 7.12 15.76
CA GLY A 332 9.35 8.31 15.14
C GLY A 332 9.94 9.65 15.62
N CYS A 333 11.04 9.63 16.37
CA CYS A 333 11.76 10.82 16.83
C CYS A 333 12.98 11.16 15.99
#